data_fb7b9397dc2d0419e0add3be24ad9581
#
_entry.id   fb7b9397dc2d0419e0add3be24ad9581
#
_cell.length_a   1.000
_cell.length_b   1.000
_cell.length_c   1.000
_cell.angle_alpha   90.00
_cell.angle_beta   90.00
_cell.angle_gamma   90.00
#
_symmetry.space_group_name_H-M   'P 1'
#
loop_
_entity.id
_entity.type
_entity.pdbx_description
1 polymer ?
#
loop_
_entity_poly.entity_id
_entity_poly.type
_entity_poly.pdbx_seq_one_letter_code
_entity_poly.pdbx_strand_id
1 'polypeptide(L)'
;MVKLPLPPAPEALTLEEGDLAAVAEHTVLWRLHRTAGENVVVWNALRYWGPSHARFDPQQPPPGPSDRGVSYAALDITTCVAEVFQDRRAVDTARGAPYLTAWRPSRTLHLLDLTGTWPIRNGASHLINTGPHDLCRAWARAIDSRWPDLDGLWHVSAMTGEPEIAMFTAAGDTFPPRPLFSRPLSDPGTRGWVAAAAERIGYDLI
;
A
#
# COMPACT_ATOMS: atom_id res chain seq x y z
N MET A 1 11.92 24.94 -6.61
CA MET A 1 11.79 23.47 -6.41
C MET A 1 10.48 23.23 -5.68
N VAL A 2 9.56 22.50 -6.28
CA VAL A 2 8.31 22.10 -5.62
C VAL A 2 8.67 21.24 -4.40
N LYS A 3 8.10 21.55 -3.24
CA LYS A 3 8.34 20.81 -1.99
C LYS A 3 7.02 20.20 -1.55
N LEU A 4 7.09 19.03 -0.91
CA LEU A 4 5.97 18.50 -0.14
C LEU A 4 6.05 19.13 1.26
N PRO A 5 5.15 20.04 1.63
CA PRO A 5 5.12 20.61 2.98
C PRO A 5 4.55 19.59 3.98
N LEU A 6 4.68 19.87 5.27
CA LEU A 6 3.90 19.19 6.31
C LEU A 6 2.40 19.45 6.08
N PRO A 7 1.52 18.49 6.45
CA PRO A 7 0.08 18.69 6.37
C PRO A 7 -0.34 19.85 7.30
N PRO A 8 -1.43 20.54 6.98
CA PRO A 8 -2.10 21.42 7.93
C PRO A 8 -2.72 20.61 9.07
N ALA A 9 -3.31 21.28 10.04
CA ALA A 9 -4.12 20.62 11.07
C ALA A 9 -5.23 19.79 10.40
N PRO A 10 -5.55 18.58 10.89
CA PRO A 10 -6.53 17.70 10.25
C PRO A 10 -7.87 18.36 9.95
N GLU A 11 -8.33 19.26 10.83
CA GLU A 11 -9.61 19.98 10.70
C GLU A 11 -9.64 20.95 9.51
N ALA A 12 -8.48 21.38 9.03
CA ALA A 12 -8.36 22.27 7.87
C ALA A 12 -8.39 21.50 6.53
N LEU A 13 -8.26 20.17 6.56
CA LEU A 13 -8.36 19.36 5.36
C LEU A 13 -9.82 19.29 4.88
N THR A 14 -10.01 19.43 3.57
CA THR A 14 -11.31 19.38 2.91
C THR A 14 -11.42 18.18 1.99
N LEU A 15 -12.63 17.66 1.84
CA LEU A 15 -12.96 16.52 0.98
C LEU A 15 -14.19 16.87 0.15
N GLU A 16 -14.13 16.60 -1.15
CA GLU A 16 -15.24 16.71 -2.09
C GLU A 16 -15.56 15.32 -2.64
N GLU A 17 -16.77 15.10 -3.14
CA GLU A 17 -17.21 13.80 -3.67
C GLU A 17 -16.27 13.26 -4.77
N GLY A 18 -15.77 14.15 -5.64
CA GLY A 18 -14.83 13.81 -6.72
C GLY A 18 -13.38 13.48 -6.27
N ASP A 19 -13.09 13.55 -4.96
CA ASP A 19 -11.77 13.21 -4.41
C ASP A 19 -11.63 11.73 -4.04
N LEU A 20 -12.71 10.97 -4.14
CA LEU A 20 -12.72 9.56 -3.76
C LEU A 20 -12.59 8.66 -4.99
N ALA A 21 -11.62 7.76 -4.95
CA ALA A 21 -11.53 6.62 -5.83
C ALA A 21 -12.29 5.44 -5.24
N ALA A 22 -13.08 4.76 -6.07
CA ALA A 22 -13.80 3.56 -5.66
C ALA A 22 -13.11 2.31 -6.24
N VAL A 23 -12.69 1.39 -5.37
CA VAL A 23 -12.21 0.07 -5.77
C VAL A 23 -13.36 -0.92 -5.60
N ALA A 24 -13.95 -1.32 -6.73
CA ALA A 24 -15.12 -2.19 -6.73
C ALA A 24 -14.80 -3.60 -6.19
N GLU A 25 -15.79 -4.28 -5.62
CA GLU A 25 -15.68 -5.63 -5.06
C GLU A 25 -15.19 -6.71 -6.04
N HIS A 26 -15.30 -6.48 -7.35
CA HIS A 26 -14.79 -7.40 -8.38
C HIS A 26 -13.34 -7.13 -8.78
N THR A 27 -12.72 -6.05 -8.27
CA THR A 27 -11.33 -5.69 -8.56
C THR A 27 -10.37 -6.67 -7.89
N VAL A 28 -9.43 -7.21 -8.65
CA VAL A 28 -8.40 -8.09 -8.10
C VAL A 28 -7.27 -7.25 -7.53
N LEU A 29 -7.00 -7.41 -6.24
CA LEU A 29 -5.90 -6.82 -5.52
C LEU A 29 -4.80 -7.84 -5.30
N TRP A 30 -3.56 -7.41 -5.43
CA TRP A 30 -2.37 -8.23 -5.26
C TRP A 30 -1.53 -7.73 -4.08
N ARG A 31 -0.96 -8.67 -3.36
CA ARG A 31 -0.01 -8.38 -2.28
C ARG A 31 1.08 -9.44 -2.25
N LEU A 32 2.31 -8.97 -2.10
CA LEU A 32 3.45 -9.80 -1.78
C LEU A 32 3.75 -9.64 -0.28
N HIS A 33 3.75 -10.74 0.47
CA HIS A 33 3.98 -10.71 1.91
C HIS A 33 4.85 -11.88 2.36
N ARG A 34 5.55 -11.70 3.47
CA ARG A 34 6.37 -12.76 4.07
C ARG A 34 5.53 -13.56 5.06
N THR A 35 5.77 -14.88 5.12
CA THR A 35 5.10 -15.81 6.03
C THR A 35 6.03 -16.36 7.10
N ALA A 36 7.32 -16.00 7.07
CA ALA A 36 8.30 -16.35 8.08
C ALA A 36 9.16 -15.13 8.43
N GLY A 37 9.59 -15.05 9.71
CA GLY A 37 10.36 -13.93 10.27
C GLY A 37 9.73 -13.37 11.54
N GLU A 38 10.29 -12.27 12.05
CA GLU A 38 9.88 -11.69 13.34
C GLU A 38 8.56 -10.92 13.27
N ASN A 39 8.22 -10.30 12.12
CA ASN A 39 7.08 -9.40 11.98
C ASN A 39 6.13 -9.87 10.87
N VAL A 40 5.66 -11.12 11.00
CA VAL A 40 4.74 -11.72 10.04
C VAL A 40 3.35 -11.11 10.20
N VAL A 41 2.81 -10.60 9.09
CA VAL A 41 1.40 -10.20 9.00
C VAL A 41 0.74 -11.07 7.95
N VAL A 42 -0.33 -11.77 8.34
CA VAL A 42 -1.10 -12.61 7.41
C VAL A 42 -1.70 -11.76 6.29
N TRP A 43 -1.95 -12.38 5.13
CA TRP A 43 -2.36 -11.66 3.93
C TRP A 43 -3.65 -10.84 4.10
N ASN A 44 -4.57 -11.31 4.94
CA ASN A 44 -5.89 -10.72 5.19
C ASN A 44 -5.95 -9.94 6.51
N ALA A 45 -4.85 -9.33 6.91
CA ALA A 45 -4.81 -8.50 8.11
C ALA A 45 -4.07 -7.19 7.86
N LEU A 46 -4.48 -6.18 8.60
CA LEU A 46 -3.76 -4.93 8.74
C LEU A 46 -2.60 -5.10 9.74
N ARG A 47 -1.53 -4.37 9.53
CA ARG A 47 -0.41 -4.27 10.47
C ARG A 47 -0.68 -3.16 11.48
N TYR A 48 -0.76 -3.51 12.74
CA TYR A 48 -0.97 -2.61 13.88
C TYR A 48 0.32 -2.31 14.65
N TRP A 49 1.45 -2.37 13.97
CA TRP A 49 2.76 -1.99 14.47
C TRP A 49 3.44 -1.07 13.48
N GLY A 50 3.97 0.07 13.94
CA GLY A 50 4.62 1.01 13.04
C GLY A 50 4.93 2.35 13.73
N PRO A 51 5.29 3.38 12.94
CA PRO A 51 5.46 3.34 11.49
C PRO A 51 6.66 2.48 11.08
N SER A 52 6.53 1.82 9.93
CA SER A 52 7.64 1.14 9.26
C SER A 52 8.35 2.07 8.28
N HIS A 53 9.09 1.49 7.32
CA HIS A 53 9.67 2.26 6.22
C HIS A 53 8.66 2.57 5.10
N ALA A 54 7.43 2.06 5.17
CA ALA A 54 6.43 2.30 4.15
C ALA A 54 5.96 3.77 4.12
N ARG A 55 5.50 4.20 2.94
CA ARG A 55 5.24 5.61 2.64
C ARG A 55 4.04 6.19 3.37
N PHE A 56 2.95 5.43 3.51
CA PHE A 56 1.68 5.92 4.02
C PHE A 56 1.25 5.24 5.32
N ASP A 57 2.22 4.90 6.17
CA ASP A 57 1.94 4.37 7.50
C ASP A 57 1.27 5.43 8.39
N PRO A 58 0.03 5.22 8.88
CA PRO A 58 -0.68 6.19 9.69
C PRO A 58 -0.28 6.18 11.17
N GLN A 59 0.57 5.22 11.59
CA GLN A 59 1.00 5.11 12.98
C GLN A 59 1.90 6.29 13.40
N GLN A 60 1.80 6.67 14.67
CA GLN A 60 2.64 7.71 15.26
C GLN A 60 4.05 7.18 15.56
N PRO A 61 5.11 7.99 15.33
CA PRO A 61 6.44 7.65 15.81
C PRO A 61 6.54 7.81 17.36
N PRO A 62 7.45 7.08 18.06
CA PRO A 62 8.37 6.09 17.49
C PRO A 62 7.66 4.78 17.12
N PRO A 63 8.32 3.89 16.31
CA PRO A 63 7.73 2.60 15.96
C PRO A 63 7.31 1.79 17.19
N GLY A 64 6.07 1.28 17.17
CA GLY A 64 5.47 0.52 18.27
C GLY A 64 4.07 0.00 17.94
N PRO A 65 3.40 -0.67 18.89
CA PRO A 65 2.00 -1.04 18.78
C PRO A 65 1.11 0.18 18.58
N SER A 66 0.06 0.06 17.78
CA SER A 66 -0.86 1.14 17.43
C SER A 66 -2.28 0.61 17.26
N ASP A 67 -3.27 1.45 17.47
CA ASP A 67 -4.67 1.23 17.12
C ASP A 67 -4.95 1.51 15.62
N ARG A 68 -3.98 2.09 14.91
CA ARG A 68 -4.06 2.39 13.48
C ARG A 68 -3.44 1.26 12.67
N GLY A 69 -4.28 0.59 11.88
CA GLY A 69 -3.87 -0.50 11.00
C GLY A 69 -3.53 -0.01 9.60
N VAL A 70 -2.60 -0.71 8.93
CA VAL A 70 -2.30 -0.46 7.51
C VAL A 70 -1.98 -1.75 6.77
N SER A 71 -2.40 -1.83 5.52
CA SER A 71 -2.00 -2.87 4.57
C SER A 71 -1.85 -2.27 3.19
N TYR A 72 -0.91 -2.78 2.41
CA TYR A 72 -0.65 -2.32 1.04
C TYR A 72 -1.02 -3.39 0.03
N ALA A 73 -1.57 -2.96 -1.08
CA ALA A 73 -1.88 -3.80 -2.22
C ALA A 73 -1.72 -3.03 -3.53
N ALA A 74 -1.40 -3.74 -4.59
CA ALA A 74 -1.31 -3.20 -5.94
C ALA A 74 -2.37 -3.84 -6.85
N LEU A 75 -2.55 -3.28 -8.04
CA LEU A 75 -3.47 -3.82 -9.04
C LEU A 75 -2.80 -4.82 -9.98
N ASP A 76 -1.47 -4.95 -9.90
CA ASP A 76 -0.68 -5.87 -10.72
C ASP A 76 0.51 -6.46 -9.95
N ILE A 77 1.04 -7.58 -10.47
CA ILE A 77 2.13 -8.32 -9.84
C ILE A 77 3.47 -7.57 -9.96
N THR A 78 3.70 -6.87 -11.07
CA THR A 78 4.97 -6.17 -11.33
C THR A 78 5.18 -5.09 -10.27
N THR A 79 4.15 -4.33 -9.95
CA THR A 79 4.17 -3.30 -8.91
C THR A 79 4.43 -3.91 -7.52
N CYS A 80 3.76 -5.02 -7.17
CA CYS A 80 4.07 -5.75 -5.92
C CYS A 80 5.54 -6.17 -5.82
N VAL A 81 6.10 -6.69 -6.92
CA VAL A 81 7.52 -7.12 -6.97
C VAL A 81 8.44 -5.90 -6.86
N ALA A 82 8.15 -4.83 -7.59
CA ALA A 82 8.95 -3.60 -7.58
C ALA A 82 9.04 -3.01 -6.15
N GLU A 83 7.91 -2.88 -5.47
CA GLU A 83 7.85 -2.25 -4.13
C GLU A 83 8.50 -3.12 -3.05
N VAL A 84 8.30 -4.44 -3.08
CA VAL A 84 8.84 -5.31 -2.02
C VAL A 84 10.34 -5.53 -2.15
N PHE A 85 10.88 -5.54 -3.37
CA PHE A 85 12.28 -5.84 -3.64
C PHE A 85 13.11 -4.63 -4.11
N GLN A 86 12.58 -3.39 -3.97
CA GLN A 86 13.22 -2.16 -4.44
C GLN A 86 14.65 -1.95 -3.93
N ASP A 87 14.93 -2.28 -2.67
CA ASP A 87 16.21 -2.02 -2.04
C ASP A 87 17.37 -2.81 -2.67
N ARG A 88 17.08 -4.06 -3.05
CA ARG A 88 18.10 -4.98 -3.60
C ARG A 88 18.02 -5.14 -5.10
N ARG A 89 16.90 -4.78 -5.70
CA ARG A 89 16.56 -5.06 -7.11
C ARG A 89 16.77 -6.53 -7.48
N ALA A 90 16.54 -7.42 -6.51
CA ALA A 90 16.65 -8.86 -6.65
C ALA A 90 15.51 -9.54 -5.91
N VAL A 91 14.76 -10.37 -6.62
CA VAL A 91 13.61 -11.12 -6.11
C VAL A 91 14.11 -12.39 -5.47
N ASP A 92 14.21 -12.38 -4.14
CA ASP A 92 14.56 -13.56 -3.35
C ASP A 92 13.30 -14.38 -3.06
N THR A 93 13.18 -15.53 -3.72
CA THR A 93 11.99 -16.40 -3.63
C THR A 93 11.93 -17.26 -2.37
N ALA A 94 13.00 -17.27 -1.57
CA ALA A 94 13.13 -18.12 -0.39
C ALA A 94 13.13 -17.33 0.93
N ARG A 95 13.81 -16.18 0.99
CA ARG A 95 14.02 -15.45 2.23
C ARG A 95 12.74 -14.89 2.82
N GLY A 96 12.39 -15.36 4.02
CA GLY A 96 11.15 -14.97 4.70
C GLY A 96 9.91 -15.67 4.15
N ALA A 97 10.10 -16.74 3.35
CA ALA A 97 9.03 -17.51 2.72
C ALA A 97 7.96 -16.58 2.10
N PRO A 98 8.30 -15.78 1.08
CA PRO A 98 7.38 -14.80 0.51
C PRO A 98 6.28 -15.50 -0.30
N TYR A 99 5.06 -14.97 -0.14
CA TYR A 99 3.86 -15.40 -0.85
C TYR A 99 3.34 -14.27 -1.73
N LEU A 100 2.88 -14.64 -2.92
CA LEU A 100 2.04 -13.80 -3.76
C LEU A 100 0.59 -14.18 -3.50
N THR A 101 -0.23 -13.20 -3.12
CA THR A 101 -1.64 -13.41 -2.80
C THR A 101 -2.50 -12.43 -3.58
N ALA A 102 -3.62 -12.95 -4.13
CA ALA A 102 -4.64 -12.15 -4.78
C ALA A 102 -6.00 -12.37 -4.12
N TRP A 103 -6.76 -11.29 -3.98
CA TRP A 103 -8.13 -11.33 -3.46
C TRP A 103 -9.00 -10.26 -4.11
N ARG A 104 -10.28 -10.32 -3.85
CA ARG A 104 -11.24 -9.25 -4.12
C ARG A 104 -11.78 -8.74 -2.80
N PRO A 105 -11.91 -7.43 -2.59
CA PRO A 105 -12.54 -6.92 -1.39
C PRO A 105 -14.00 -7.42 -1.30
N SER A 106 -14.50 -7.63 -0.09
CA SER A 106 -15.88 -8.11 0.14
C SER A 106 -16.95 -7.02 -0.06
N ARG A 107 -16.52 -5.76 -0.14
CA ARG A 107 -17.32 -4.59 -0.51
C ARG A 107 -16.46 -3.61 -1.29
N THR A 108 -17.07 -2.62 -1.91
CA THR A 108 -16.35 -1.48 -2.51
C THR A 108 -15.52 -0.76 -1.44
N LEU A 109 -14.26 -0.44 -1.78
CA LEU A 109 -13.40 0.43 -0.97
C LEU A 109 -13.55 1.87 -1.42
N HIS A 110 -13.65 2.78 -0.48
CA HIS A 110 -13.65 4.23 -0.71
C HIS A 110 -12.32 4.82 -0.25
N LEU A 111 -11.49 5.21 -1.20
CA LEU A 111 -10.10 5.64 -0.98
C LEU A 111 -9.96 7.12 -1.35
N LEU A 112 -9.19 7.89 -0.57
CA LEU A 112 -8.82 9.23 -0.98
C LEU A 112 -7.82 9.16 -2.15
N ASP A 113 -8.17 9.81 -3.26
CA ASP A 113 -7.33 9.84 -4.46
C ASP A 113 -6.21 10.90 -4.33
N LEU A 114 -4.98 10.45 -4.14
CA LEU A 114 -3.79 11.30 -4.11
C LEU A 114 -3.21 11.59 -5.50
N THR A 115 -3.80 11.02 -6.56
CA THR A 115 -3.33 11.23 -7.94
C THR A 115 -4.05 12.39 -8.64
N GLY A 116 -5.19 12.79 -8.10
CA GLY A 116 -6.01 13.89 -8.60
C GLY A 116 -5.57 15.27 -8.10
N THR A 117 -6.53 16.18 -7.98
CA THR A 117 -6.30 17.59 -7.56
C THR A 117 -6.40 17.79 -6.05
N TRP A 118 -6.87 16.81 -5.30
CA TRP A 118 -7.01 16.88 -3.84
C TRP A 118 -5.72 17.35 -3.13
N PRO A 119 -4.53 16.79 -3.45
CA PRO A 119 -3.29 17.22 -2.79
C PRO A 119 -3.03 18.73 -2.95
N ILE A 120 -3.25 19.25 -4.14
CA ILE A 120 -2.98 20.67 -4.43
C ILE A 120 -3.95 21.58 -3.68
N ARG A 121 -5.25 21.25 -3.65
CA ARG A 121 -6.26 22.02 -2.92
C ARG A 121 -6.03 22.05 -1.41
N ASN A 122 -5.44 20.99 -0.87
CA ASN A 122 -5.12 20.88 0.55
C ASN A 122 -3.68 21.30 0.90
N GLY A 123 -2.97 21.99 -0.01
CA GLY A 123 -1.64 22.55 0.24
C GLY A 123 -0.46 21.58 0.06
N ALA A 124 -0.72 20.36 -0.42
CA ALA A 124 0.32 19.41 -0.84
C ALA A 124 0.71 19.63 -2.31
N SER A 125 1.36 18.66 -2.88
CA SER A 125 1.67 18.56 -4.31
C SER A 125 1.67 17.09 -4.73
N HIS A 126 1.82 16.81 -6.02
CA HIS A 126 1.99 15.45 -6.54
C HIS A 126 3.18 14.69 -5.93
N LEU A 127 4.11 15.41 -5.29
CA LEU A 127 5.20 14.79 -4.51
C LEU A 127 4.71 13.98 -3.32
N ILE A 128 3.44 14.07 -2.93
CA ILE A 128 2.85 13.20 -1.92
C ILE A 128 2.99 11.71 -2.31
N ASN A 129 2.99 11.39 -3.61
CA ASN A 129 3.14 10.03 -4.12
C ASN A 129 4.60 9.54 -4.14
N THR A 130 5.58 10.43 -4.23
CA THR A 130 6.99 10.08 -4.46
C THR A 130 7.98 10.77 -3.52
N GLY A 131 7.50 11.64 -2.66
CA GLY A 131 8.31 12.45 -1.75
C GLY A 131 8.89 11.68 -0.56
N PRO A 132 9.58 12.38 0.35
CA PRO A 132 10.15 11.78 1.55
C PRO A 132 9.11 11.05 2.39
N HIS A 133 9.43 9.84 2.83
CA HIS A 133 8.49 8.95 3.54
C HIS A 133 7.98 9.54 4.86
N ASP A 134 8.79 10.31 5.58
CA ASP A 134 8.41 10.98 6.82
C ASP A 134 7.31 12.03 6.58
N LEU A 135 7.41 12.80 5.49
CA LEU A 135 6.39 13.76 5.08
C LEU A 135 5.11 13.06 4.59
N CYS A 136 5.26 12.01 3.76
CA CYS A 136 4.10 11.23 3.30
C CYS A 136 3.36 10.57 4.48
N ARG A 137 4.09 10.02 5.47
CA ARG A 137 3.49 9.50 6.70
C ARG A 137 2.80 10.59 7.53
N ALA A 138 3.35 11.81 7.59
CA ALA A 138 2.67 12.91 8.25
C ALA A 138 1.32 13.22 7.60
N TRP A 139 1.25 13.22 6.26
CA TRP A 139 0.02 13.36 5.51
C TRP A 139 -0.95 12.19 5.76
N ALA A 140 -0.47 10.95 5.73
CA ALA A 140 -1.30 9.77 6.02
C ALA A 140 -1.94 9.85 7.41
N ARG A 141 -1.18 10.28 8.43
CA ARG A 141 -1.70 10.51 9.79
C ARG A 141 -2.78 11.58 9.84
N ALA A 142 -2.55 12.72 9.17
CA ALA A 142 -3.53 13.82 9.15
C ALA A 142 -4.83 13.39 8.46
N ILE A 143 -4.73 12.66 7.34
CA ILE A 143 -5.87 12.13 6.59
C ILE A 143 -6.65 11.11 7.43
N ASP A 144 -5.98 10.10 7.98
CA ASP A 144 -6.60 9.05 8.80
C ASP A 144 -7.23 9.61 10.07
N SER A 145 -6.60 10.62 10.69
CA SER A 145 -7.19 11.32 11.84
C SER A 145 -8.44 12.13 11.47
N ARG A 146 -8.46 12.74 10.29
CA ARG A 146 -9.58 13.56 9.83
C ARG A 146 -10.78 12.74 9.41
N TRP A 147 -10.54 11.61 8.76
CA TRP A 147 -11.56 10.70 8.22
C TRP A 147 -11.28 9.25 8.61
N PRO A 148 -11.55 8.88 9.87
CA PRO A 148 -11.23 7.53 10.38
C PRO A 148 -12.05 6.41 9.72
N ASP A 149 -13.18 6.75 9.08
CA ASP A 149 -14.04 5.82 8.34
C ASP A 149 -13.62 5.65 6.87
N LEU A 150 -12.58 6.36 6.42
CA LEU A 150 -12.05 6.20 5.09
C LEU A 150 -11.27 4.89 4.98
N ASP A 151 -11.50 4.10 3.94
CA ASP A 151 -10.83 2.81 3.74
C ASP A 151 -9.33 2.94 3.48
N GLY A 152 -8.85 4.11 3.09
CA GLY A 152 -7.44 4.35 2.86
C GLY A 152 -7.14 5.34 1.73
N LEU A 153 -6.02 5.11 1.04
CA LEU A 153 -5.48 5.99 0.01
C LEU A 153 -5.33 5.25 -1.31
N TRP A 154 -5.73 5.90 -2.39
CA TRP A 154 -5.37 5.56 -3.77
C TRP A 154 -4.18 6.43 -4.16
N HIS A 155 -3.08 5.80 -4.55
CA HIS A 155 -1.84 6.48 -4.92
C HIS A 155 -1.13 5.75 -6.05
N VAL A 156 -0.01 6.28 -6.52
CA VAL A 156 0.85 5.59 -7.49
C VAL A 156 2.13 5.11 -6.81
N SER A 157 2.58 3.95 -7.26
CA SER A 157 3.89 3.41 -6.89
C SER A 157 5.00 4.37 -7.31
N ALA A 158 5.93 4.66 -6.41
CA ALA A 158 7.13 5.44 -6.73
C ALA A 158 8.11 4.65 -7.62
N MET A 159 7.93 3.34 -7.74
CA MET A 159 8.78 2.46 -8.55
C MET A 159 8.28 2.28 -9.97
N THR A 160 6.98 2.07 -10.15
CA THR A 160 6.38 1.75 -11.46
C THR A 160 5.51 2.86 -12.04
N GLY A 161 5.02 3.77 -11.20
CA GLY A 161 4.00 4.77 -11.57
C GLY A 161 2.59 4.19 -11.67
N GLU A 162 2.41 2.89 -11.47
CA GLU A 162 1.13 2.21 -11.52
C GLU A 162 0.33 2.39 -10.22
N PRO A 163 -1.01 2.24 -10.25
CA PRO A 163 -1.84 2.41 -9.08
C PRO A 163 -1.56 1.40 -7.96
N GLU A 164 -1.53 1.92 -6.75
CA GLU A 164 -1.45 1.18 -5.50
C GLU A 164 -2.46 1.70 -4.48
N ILE A 165 -2.74 0.91 -3.47
CA ILE A 165 -3.60 1.30 -2.35
C ILE A 165 -2.90 1.07 -1.01
N ALA A 166 -3.07 2.03 -0.10
CA ALA A 166 -2.77 1.88 1.31
C ALA A 166 -4.10 1.78 2.07
N MET A 167 -4.46 0.58 2.50
CA MET A 167 -5.70 0.29 3.23
C MET A 167 -5.51 0.67 4.70
N PHE A 168 -6.44 1.44 5.27
CA PHE A 168 -6.42 1.86 6.67
C PHE A 168 -7.36 1.00 7.53
N THR A 169 -7.50 1.35 8.80
CA THR A 169 -8.25 0.58 9.79
C THR A 169 -9.68 0.26 9.35
N ALA A 170 -10.38 1.19 8.72
CA ALA A 170 -11.75 1.00 8.23
C ALA A 170 -11.87 -0.12 7.19
N ALA A 171 -10.82 -0.36 6.39
CA ALA A 171 -10.81 -1.43 5.40
C ALA A 171 -10.60 -2.83 5.99
N GLY A 172 -10.44 -2.97 7.30
CA GLY A 172 -10.14 -4.25 7.95
C GLY A 172 -11.19 -5.34 7.74
N ASP A 173 -12.45 -4.96 7.55
CA ASP A 173 -13.59 -5.84 7.30
C ASP A 173 -13.73 -6.29 5.82
N THR A 174 -12.92 -5.73 4.93
CA THR A 174 -13.03 -5.97 3.48
C THR A 174 -12.27 -7.19 2.99
N PHE A 175 -11.47 -7.81 3.85
CA PHE A 175 -10.78 -9.03 3.49
C PHE A 175 -11.75 -10.22 3.44
N PRO A 176 -11.81 -10.96 2.32
CA PRO A 176 -12.64 -12.15 2.26
C PRO A 176 -12.05 -13.29 3.10
N PRO A 177 -12.85 -14.30 3.47
CA PRO A 177 -12.36 -15.43 4.28
C PRO A 177 -11.34 -16.31 3.55
N ARG A 178 -11.29 -16.24 2.23
CA ARG A 178 -10.34 -16.98 1.38
C ARG A 178 -9.85 -16.13 0.23
N PRO A 179 -8.55 -16.21 -0.11
CA PRO A 179 -8.01 -15.53 -1.27
C PRO A 179 -8.44 -16.23 -2.57
N LEU A 180 -8.39 -15.51 -3.68
CA LEU A 180 -8.50 -16.10 -5.03
C LEU A 180 -7.28 -16.95 -5.36
N PHE A 181 -6.13 -16.48 -4.92
CA PHE A 181 -4.83 -17.11 -5.13
C PHE A 181 -3.91 -16.79 -3.95
N SER A 182 -3.15 -17.78 -3.47
CA SER A 182 -2.08 -17.55 -2.49
C SER A 182 -1.07 -18.70 -2.59
N ARG A 183 0.16 -18.40 -3.03
CA ARG A 183 1.23 -19.38 -3.21
C ARG A 183 2.58 -18.76 -2.87
N PRO A 184 3.55 -19.60 -2.41
CA PRO A 184 4.91 -19.15 -2.22
C PRO A 184 5.54 -18.73 -3.56
N LEU A 185 6.47 -17.79 -3.56
CA LEU A 185 7.19 -17.38 -4.77
C LEU A 185 8.05 -18.52 -5.34
N SER A 186 8.46 -19.46 -4.49
CA SER A 186 9.21 -20.66 -4.89
C SER A 186 8.35 -21.73 -5.60
N ASP A 187 7.01 -21.63 -5.55
CA ASP A 187 6.11 -22.54 -6.27
C ASP A 187 6.31 -22.38 -7.79
N PRO A 188 6.47 -23.50 -8.55
CA PRO A 188 6.73 -23.44 -9.99
C PRO A 188 5.68 -22.65 -10.78
N GLY A 189 4.40 -22.71 -10.39
CA GLY A 189 3.32 -21.96 -11.05
C GLY A 189 3.41 -20.48 -10.80
N THR A 190 3.84 -20.05 -9.61
CA THR A 190 4.02 -18.64 -9.24
C THR A 190 5.30 -18.06 -9.85
N ARG A 191 6.36 -18.88 -9.88
CA ARG A 191 7.69 -18.47 -10.33
C ARG A 191 7.70 -17.88 -11.74
N GLY A 192 6.89 -18.41 -12.65
CA GLY A 192 6.78 -17.87 -14.01
C GLY A 192 6.26 -16.44 -14.05
N TRP A 193 5.25 -16.12 -13.25
CA TRP A 193 4.70 -14.76 -13.16
C TRP A 193 5.67 -13.78 -12.51
N VAL A 194 6.34 -14.24 -11.45
CA VAL A 194 7.33 -13.43 -10.73
C VAL A 194 8.57 -13.18 -11.59
N ALA A 195 9.03 -14.17 -12.35
CA ALA A 195 10.14 -14.02 -13.30
C ALA A 195 9.81 -13.00 -14.39
N ALA A 196 8.63 -13.08 -15.00
CA ALA A 196 8.19 -12.11 -16.00
C ALA A 196 8.07 -10.70 -15.43
N ALA A 197 7.59 -10.55 -14.19
CA ALA A 197 7.54 -9.27 -13.50
C ALA A 197 8.95 -8.71 -13.23
N ALA A 198 9.86 -9.54 -12.72
CA ALA A 198 11.25 -9.17 -12.44
C ALA A 198 11.98 -8.74 -13.72
N GLU A 199 11.85 -9.52 -14.80
CA GLU A 199 12.43 -9.19 -16.11
C GLU A 199 11.94 -7.82 -16.63
N ARG A 200 10.62 -7.56 -16.52
CA ARG A 200 10.02 -6.30 -16.97
C ARG A 200 10.61 -5.07 -16.30
N ILE A 201 11.05 -5.17 -15.05
CA ILE A 201 11.61 -4.06 -14.25
C ILE A 201 13.13 -4.16 -14.09
N GLY A 202 13.79 -5.14 -14.71
CA GLY A 202 15.22 -5.33 -14.65
C GLY A 202 15.75 -5.79 -13.29
N TYR A 203 14.95 -6.59 -12.55
CA TYR A 203 15.37 -7.18 -11.28
C TYR A 203 15.87 -8.61 -11.50
N ASP A 204 16.90 -8.99 -10.73
CA ASP A 204 17.39 -10.38 -10.72
C ASP A 204 16.39 -11.30 -10.01
N LEU A 205 16.34 -12.57 -10.39
CA LEU A 205 15.57 -13.62 -9.71
C LEU A 205 16.55 -14.60 -9.04
N ILE A 206 16.50 -14.71 -7.69
CA ILE A 206 17.41 -15.54 -6.89
C ILE A 206 16.65 -16.45 -5.91
#